data_34dfb1e596b55be363909cba21146d6b
#
_entry.id   34dfb1e596b55be363909cba21146d6b
#
_cell.length_a   1.000
_cell.length_b   1.000
_cell.length_c   1.000
_cell.angle_alpha   90.00
_cell.angle_beta   90.00
_cell.angle_gamma   90.00
#
_symmetry.space_group_name_H-M   'P 1'
#
loop_
_entity.id
_entity.type
_entity.pdbx_description
1 polymer ?
#
loop_
_entity_poly.entity_id
_entity_poly.type
_entity_poly.pdbx_seq_one_letter_code
_entity_poly.pdbx_strand_id
1 'polypeptide(L)'
;AIVGVTNVTHLIQCGDLLTIAAPQGMIHRVHQKKPLVKKSSSHPFAPTPIPVHEHSSLPVISTQLMVNLNHPSTLSQVTQLPIDGIGLIRSELMLLDVFRHRHPLHWVEMGDEKRLRHHITTYLKKIALMVAPRPVFYRSLDLRSHEFPSLDHRWSQEKEVNPILGMRGTLSYCHDPRLFNIELDAVVQLQRQGVNNLHLMLPFVRTVEEFQFCRQLAVEAGIDFTHLQCWIMAEVLSVLFLLPEYVHAGVQGVAIGMNDVTQLVLGIDRGHRS
;
A
#
# COMPACT_ATOMS: atom_id res chain seq x y z
N ALA A 1 -15.01 -8.25 -4.14
CA ALA A 1 -14.16 -9.10 -5.01
C ALA A 1 -14.33 -10.57 -4.60
N ILE A 2 -14.19 -11.48 -5.55
CA ILE A 2 -14.14 -12.92 -5.32
C ILE A 2 -12.80 -13.41 -5.84
N VAL A 3 -12.10 -14.20 -5.04
CA VAL A 3 -10.80 -14.76 -5.37
C VAL A 3 -10.80 -16.29 -5.15
N GLY A 4 -9.84 -16.98 -5.74
CA GLY A 4 -9.69 -18.43 -5.54
C GLY A 4 -10.74 -19.30 -6.26
N VAL A 5 -11.41 -18.76 -7.28
CA VAL A 5 -12.38 -19.55 -8.07
C VAL A 5 -11.63 -20.53 -8.97
N THR A 6 -11.84 -21.82 -8.74
CA THR A 6 -11.18 -22.88 -9.50
C THR A 6 -11.58 -22.83 -10.97
N ASN A 7 -10.58 -22.92 -11.87
CA ASN A 7 -10.76 -22.95 -13.34
C ASN A 7 -11.54 -21.79 -13.94
N VAL A 8 -11.65 -20.64 -13.26
CA VAL A 8 -12.43 -19.49 -13.73
C VAL A 8 -12.00 -19.01 -15.12
N THR A 9 -10.71 -19.02 -15.42
CA THR A 9 -10.14 -18.60 -16.71
C THR A 9 -10.50 -19.55 -17.87
N HIS A 10 -10.87 -20.80 -17.58
CA HIS A 10 -11.34 -21.76 -18.57
C HIS A 10 -12.88 -21.75 -18.72
N LEU A 11 -13.58 -21.35 -17.67
CA LEU A 11 -15.04 -21.33 -17.61
C LEU A 11 -15.67 -20.03 -18.13
N ILE A 12 -14.92 -18.91 -18.03
CA ILE A 12 -15.40 -17.58 -18.40
C ILE A 12 -14.57 -17.04 -19.56
N GLN A 13 -15.25 -16.51 -20.58
CA GLN A 13 -14.60 -15.90 -21.74
C GLN A 13 -14.78 -14.38 -21.72
N CYS A 14 -13.88 -13.68 -22.43
CA CYS A 14 -13.99 -12.24 -22.58
C CYS A 14 -15.30 -11.88 -23.29
N GLY A 15 -16.12 -11.02 -22.66
CA GLY A 15 -17.46 -10.64 -23.15
C GLY A 15 -18.61 -11.38 -22.48
N ASP A 16 -18.35 -12.38 -21.62
CA ASP A 16 -19.40 -13.03 -20.83
C ASP A 16 -20.04 -12.05 -19.84
N LEU A 17 -21.37 -12.06 -19.76
CA LEU A 17 -22.09 -11.35 -18.72
C LEU A 17 -22.17 -12.22 -17.46
N LEU A 18 -21.69 -11.66 -16.35
CA LEU A 18 -21.58 -12.38 -15.08
C LEU A 18 -22.37 -11.66 -13.97
N THR A 19 -22.99 -12.46 -13.11
CA THR A 19 -23.49 -11.98 -11.82
C THR A 19 -22.56 -12.44 -10.71
N ILE A 20 -22.09 -11.51 -9.88
CA ILE A 20 -21.22 -11.79 -8.74
C ILE A 20 -22.06 -11.70 -7.47
N ALA A 21 -22.24 -12.82 -6.79
CA ALA A 21 -22.88 -12.91 -5.48
C ALA A 21 -21.79 -12.96 -4.40
N ALA A 22 -21.22 -11.79 -4.08
CA ALA A 22 -20.07 -11.67 -3.17
C ALA A 22 -20.31 -12.27 -1.77
N PRO A 23 -21.48 -12.10 -1.12
CA PRO A 23 -21.75 -12.71 0.18
C PRO A 23 -21.71 -14.24 0.18
N GLN A 24 -22.06 -14.85 -0.95
CA GLN A 24 -22.09 -16.32 -1.11
C GLN A 24 -20.78 -16.86 -1.73
N GLY A 25 -19.86 -15.99 -2.15
CA GLY A 25 -18.64 -16.39 -2.85
C GLY A 25 -18.88 -17.02 -4.22
N MET A 26 -20.01 -16.70 -4.89
CA MET A 26 -20.42 -17.34 -6.14
C MET A 26 -20.35 -16.38 -7.32
N ILE A 27 -20.01 -16.94 -8.50
CA ILE A 27 -20.09 -16.26 -9.79
C ILE A 27 -21.05 -17.08 -10.67
N HIS A 28 -22.05 -16.43 -11.21
CA HIS A 28 -23.00 -17.03 -12.13
C HIS A 28 -22.83 -16.46 -13.53
N ARG A 29 -22.73 -17.31 -14.54
CA ARG A 29 -22.78 -16.90 -15.95
C ARG A 29 -24.26 -16.65 -16.33
N VAL A 30 -24.53 -15.45 -16.83
CA VAL A 30 -25.88 -15.10 -17.29
C VAL A 30 -26.06 -15.59 -18.71
N HIS A 31 -26.82 -16.66 -18.89
CA HIS A 31 -27.25 -17.10 -20.25
C HIS A 31 -28.35 -16.16 -20.73
N GLN A 32 -28.07 -15.34 -21.73
CA GLN A 32 -29.10 -14.51 -22.36
C GLN A 32 -30.17 -15.41 -23.05
N LYS A 33 -31.32 -15.59 -22.41
CA LYS A 33 -32.57 -15.91 -23.09
C LYS A 33 -33.63 -14.92 -22.59
N LYS A 34 -33.96 -13.97 -23.45
CA LYS A 34 -34.99 -12.92 -23.47
C LYS A 34 -34.50 -11.52 -23.12
N PRO A 35 -34.88 -10.51 -23.92
CA PRO A 35 -34.67 -9.13 -23.58
C PRO A 35 -35.47 -8.82 -22.31
N LEU A 36 -34.76 -8.56 -21.22
CA LEU A 36 -35.38 -8.02 -20.01
C LEU A 36 -35.92 -6.64 -20.35
N VAL A 37 -37.25 -6.54 -20.39
CA VAL A 37 -37.98 -5.28 -20.36
C VAL A 37 -37.34 -4.41 -19.28
N LYS A 38 -36.83 -3.25 -19.69
CA LYS A 38 -36.35 -2.21 -18.83
C LYS A 38 -37.43 -1.81 -17.82
N LYS A 39 -37.48 -2.42 -16.66
CA LYS A 39 -37.93 -1.72 -15.46
C LYS A 39 -36.76 -0.95 -14.95
N SER A 40 -36.80 0.33 -15.23
CA SER A 40 -35.92 1.34 -14.65
C SER A 40 -36.11 1.33 -13.14
N SER A 41 -35.32 0.56 -12.45
CA SER A 41 -34.91 0.86 -11.09
C SER A 41 -33.40 1.12 -11.16
N SER A 42 -33.08 2.35 -11.49
CA SER A 42 -31.79 2.95 -11.27
C SER A 42 -31.52 2.95 -9.76
N HIS A 43 -30.98 1.86 -9.26
CA HIS A 43 -30.15 1.95 -8.07
C HIS A 43 -28.72 1.70 -8.54
N PRO A 44 -27.94 2.79 -8.73
CA PRO A 44 -26.52 2.67 -8.52
C PRO A 44 -26.38 2.03 -7.14
N PHE A 45 -25.41 1.14 -6.99
CA PHE A 45 -24.93 0.76 -5.68
C PHE A 45 -24.48 2.06 -4.98
N ALA A 46 -25.44 2.77 -4.43
CA ALA A 46 -25.15 3.69 -3.37
C ALA A 46 -24.54 2.81 -2.26
N PRO A 47 -23.32 3.06 -1.83
CA PRO A 47 -22.80 2.40 -0.65
C PRO A 47 -23.90 2.57 0.39
N THR A 48 -24.36 1.47 0.98
CA THR A 48 -25.32 1.51 2.07
C THR A 48 -24.79 2.55 3.03
N PRO A 49 -25.50 3.64 3.32
CA PRO A 49 -25.01 4.62 4.26
C PRO A 49 -24.68 3.84 5.52
N ILE A 50 -23.43 3.83 5.92
CA ILE A 50 -23.08 3.36 7.26
C ILE A 50 -23.96 4.22 8.16
N PRO A 51 -24.87 3.65 8.97
CA PRO A 51 -25.69 4.46 9.83
C PRO A 51 -24.74 5.37 10.61
N VAL A 52 -24.82 6.66 10.35
CA VAL A 52 -24.13 7.64 11.17
C VAL A 52 -24.87 7.54 12.50
N HIS A 53 -24.33 6.69 13.38
CA HIS A 53 -24.78 6.73 14.77
C HIS A 53 -24.60 8.18 15.21
N GLU A 54 -25.71 8.83 15.55
CA GLU A 54 -25.69 10.12 16.23
C GLU A 54 -24.58 10.04 17.25
N HIS A 55 -23.73 11.04 17.28
CA HIS A 55 -22.52 11.12 18.09
C HIS A 55 -22.87 10.91 19.58
N SER A 56 -23.17 9.68 19.94
CA SER A 56 -22.98 9.25 21.32
C SER A 56 -21.51 9.46 21.60
N SER A 57 -21.19 10.30 22.56
CA SER A 57 -19.83 10.62 22.98
C SER A 57 -19.03 9.32 23.05
N LEU A 58 -18.15 9.10 22.05
CA LEU A 58 -17.27 7.94 22.06
C LEU A 58 -16.49 7.99 23.37
N PRO A 59 -16.34 6.86 24.07
CA PRO A 59 -15.54 6.83 25.29
C PRO A 59 -14.14 7.34 24.98
N VAL A 60 -13.60 8.18 25.84
CA VAL A 60 -12.21 8.65 25.72
C VAL A 60 -11.31 7.43 25.99
N ILE A 61 -10.67 6.94 24.95
CA ILE A 61 -9.70 5.85 25.01
C ILE A 61 -8.31 6.40 24.73
N SER A 62 -7.29 5.82 25.36
CA SER A 62 -5.89 6.20 25.14
C SER A 62 -5.33 5.67 23.81
N THR A 63 -6.01 4.70 23.21
CA THR A 63 -5.61 4.09 21.93
C THR A 63 -6.18 4.87 20.76
N GLN A 64 -5.33 5.22 19.80
CA GLN A 64 -5.75 5.87 18.58
C GLN A 64 -6.25 4.85 17.54
N LEU A 65 -7.37 5.14 16.90
CA LEU A 65 -7.94 4.33 15.83
C LEU A 65 -7.53 4.89 14.48
N MET A 66 -6.69 4.16 13.76
CA MET A 66 -6.22 4.54 12.43
C MET A 66 -6.72 3.58 11.35
N VAL A 67 -6.91 4.07 10.13
CA VAL A 67 -7.33 3.24 9.00
C VAL A 67 -6.18 2.96 8.05
N ASN A 68 -6.26 1.84 7.34
CA ASN A 68 -5.40 1.53 6.21
C ASN A 68 -6.08 1.97 4.91
N LEU A 69 -5.41 2.77 4.12
CA LEU A 69 -5.89 3.27 2.84
C LEU A 69 -5.23 2.52 1.69
N ASN A 70 -6.02 1.73 0.95
CA ASN A 70 -5.53 0.92 -0.16
C ASN A 70 -5.90 1.51 -1.53
N HIS A 71 -6.94 2.38 -1.61
CA HIS A 71 -7.43 2.92 -2.87
C HIS A 71 -7.94 4.36 -2.71
N PRO A 72 -7.66 5.26 -3.69
CA PRO A 72 -8.06 6.67 -3.63
C PRO A 72 -9.57 6.91 -3.53
N SER A 73 -10.37 6.01 -4.12
CA SER A 73 -11.84 6.15 -4.15
C SER A 73 -12.48 6.04 -2.76
N THR A 74 -11.81 5.44 -1.79
CA THR A 74 -12.32 5.30 -0.43
C THR A 74 -12.02 6.51 0.46
N LEU A 75 -11.21 7.44 -0.02
CA LEU A 75 -10.75 8.59 0.77
C LEU A 75 -11.89 9.47 1.28
N SER A 76 -12.91 9.72 0.46
CA SER A 76 -14.09 10.51 0.87
C SER A 76 -14.90 9.84 1.98
N GLN A 77 -14.93 8.51 2.02
CA GLN A 77 -15.59 7.77 3.10
C GLN A 77 -14.75 7.82 4.38
N VAL A 78 -13.43 7.66 4.24
CA VAL A 78 -12.48 7.69 5.36
C VAL A 78 -12.54 9.01 6.12
N THR A 79 -12.69 10.14 5.44
CA THR A 79 -12.77 11.47 6.08
C THR A 79 -14.01 11.65 6.98
N GLN A 80 -15.07 10.89 6.74
CA GLN A 80 -16.32 10.94 7.52
C GLN A 80 -16.29 10.00 8.75
N LEU A 81 -15.29 9.14 8.85
CA LEU A 81 -15.16 8.22 9.97
C LEU A 81 -14.54 8.89 11.21
N PRO A 82 -14.94 8.48 12.42
CA PRO A 82 -14.35 8.96 13.67
C PRO A 82 -13.00 8.25 13.91
N ILE A 83 -12.00 8.63 13.12
CA ILE A 83 -10.65 8.06 13.16
C ILE A 83 -9.63 9.11 13.57
N ASP A 84 -8.52 8.68 14.15
CA ASP A 84 -7.45 9.55 14.59
C ASP A 84 -6.40 9.80 13.51
N GLY A 85 -6.40 9.01 12.42
CA GLY A 85 -5.48 9.20 11.32
C GLY A 85 -5.50 8.07 10.29
N ILE A 86 -4.55 8.13 9.36
CA ILE A 86 -4.28 7.06 8.39
C ILE A 86 -3.00 6.36 8.81
N GLY A 87 -3.13 5.14 9.33
CA GLY A 87 -2.02 4.35 9.83
C GLY A 87 -1.16 3.71 8.74
N LEU A 88 -1.71 3.56 7.53
CA LEU A 88 -0.99 2.99 6.40
C LEU A 88 -1.59 3.46 5.07
N ILE A 89 -0.76 4.06 4.23
CA ILE A 89 -1.04 4.18 2.79
C ILE A 89 -0.30 3.07 2.05
N ARG A 90 -1.03 2.23 1.33
CA ARG A 90 -0.46 1.26 0.37
C ARG A 90 -0.40 1.91 -1.01
N SER A 91 0.74 2.48 -1.33
CA SER A 91 0.94 3.22 -2.59
C SER A 91 1.00 2.32 -3.82
N GLU A 92 1.37 1.04 -3.68
CA GLU A 92 1.53 0.12 -4.80
C GLU A 92 0.24 0.01 -5.63
N LEU A 93 -0.90 -0.24 -4.98
CA LEU A 93 -2.19 -0.37 -5.67
C LEU A 93 -2.65 0.94 -6.33
N MET A 94 -2.27 2.07 -5.75
CA MET A 94 -2.65 3.39 -6.23
C MET A 94 -1.83 3.83 -7.44
N LEU A 95 -0.60 3.36 -7.50
CA LEU A 95 0.31 3.65 -8.59
C LEU A 95 0.19 2.65 -9.74
N LEU A 96 -0.43 1.47 -9.52
CA LEU A 96 -0.65 0.48 -10.58
C LEU A 96 -1.40 1.06 -11.79
N ASP A 97 -2.42 1.87 -11.57
CA ASP A 97 -3.18 2.53 -12.64
C ASP A 97 -2.29 3.53 -13.41
N VAL A 98 -1.44 4.26 -12.67
CA VAL A 98 -0.48 5.21 -13.23
C VAL A 98 0.58 4.47 -14.03
N PHE A 99 1.06 3.36 -13.50
CA PHE A 99 2.13 2.55 -14.12
C PHE A 99 1.65 1.72 -15.32
N ARG A 100 0.35 1.69 -15.60
CA ARG A 100 -0.22 0.84 -16.66
C ARG A 100 0.29 -0.61 -16.56
N HIS A 101 0.34 -1.14 -15.34
CA HIS A 101 0.88 -2.46 -15.00
C HIS A 101 2.37 -2.68 -15.34
N ARG A 102 3.14 -1.61 -15.55
CA ARG A 102 4.60 -1.68 -15.71
C ARG A 102 5.29 -1.40 -14.39
N HIS A 103 6.45 -2.02 -14.19
CA HIS A 103 7.24 -1.76 -12.99
C HIS A 103 7.68 -0.29 -12.93
N PRO A 104 7.65 0.38 -11.75
CA PRO A 104 8.04 1.78 -11.62
C PRO A 104 9.46 2.11 -12.12
N LEU A 105 10.41 1.20 -11.98
CA LEU A 105 11.76 1.37 -12.51
C LEU A 105 11.80 1.55 -14.03
N HIS A 106 10.82 1.02 -14.75
CA HIS A 106 10.73 1.28 -16.19
C HIS A 106 10.57 2.79 -16.51
N TRP A 107 9.86 3.53 -15.64
CA TRP A 107 9.72 4.98 -15.79
C TRP A 107 11.05 5.71 -15.56
N VAL A 108 11.85 5.19 -14.61
CA VAL A 108 13.19 5.70 -14.33
C VAL A 108 14.10 5.47 -15.55
N GLU A 109 14.06 4.30 -16.15
CA GLU A 109 14.84 3.95 -17.35
C GLU A 109 14.45 4.78 -18.58
N MET A 110 13.18 5.15 -18.68
CA MET A 110 12.67 6.01 -19.76
C MET A 110 12.92 7.51 -19.53
N GLY A 111 13.51 7.89 -18.37
CA GLY A 111 13.74 9.28 -18.01
C GLY A 111 12.49 10.03 -17.54
N ASP A 112 11.41 9.31 -17.22
CA ASP A 112 10.12 9.86 -16.76
C ASP A 112 10.04 10.06 -15.23
N GLU A 113 11.17 10.18 -14.55
CA GLU A 113 11.28 10.33 -13.07
C GLU A 113 10.47 11.52 -12.55
N LYS A 114 10.52 12.65 -13.27
CA LYS A 114 9.76 13.86 -12.90
C LYS A 114 8.25 13.61 -12.87
N ARG A 115 7.77 12.83 -13.82
CA ARG A 115 6.36 12.47 -13.93
C ARG A 115 5.96 11.53 -12.79
N LEU A 116 6.78 10.53 -12.48
CA LEU A 116 6.56 9.62 -11.37
C LEU A 116 6.51 10.38 -10.03
N ARG A 117 7.50 11.23 -9.77
CA ARG A 117 7.52 12.10 -8.59
C ARG A 117 6.26 12.97 -8.50
N HIS A 118 5.85 13.59 -9.61
CA HIS A 118 4.64 14.41 -9.64
C HIS A 118 3.38 13.62 -9.24
N HIS A 119 3.22 12.40 -9.72
CA HIS A 119 2.09 11.54 -9.34
C HIS A 119 2.11 11.23 -7.84
N ILE A 120 3.26 10.80 -7.31
CA ILE A 120 3.41 10.49 -5.88
C ILE A 120 3.10 11.73 -5.03
N THR A 121 3.70 12.88 -5.37
CA THR A 121 3.49 14.16 -4.64
C THR A 121 2.02 14.56 -4.65
N THR A 122 1.38 14.55 -5.82
CA THR A 122 -0.03 14.98 -5.98
C THR A 122 -0.95 14.09 -5.17
N TYR A 123 -0.69 12.79 -5.20
CA TYR A 123 -1.48 11.80 -4.49
C TYR A 123 -1.35 11.95 -2.97
N LEU A 124 -0.12 11.95 -2.45
CA LEU A 124 0.14 12.10 -1.02
C LEU A 124 -0.36 13.43 -0.49
N LYS A 125 -0.18 14.53 -1.25
CA LYS A 125 -0.72 15.84 -0.90
C LYS A 125 -2.23 15.82 -0.70
N LYS A 126 -2.95 15.21 -1.65
CA LYS A 126 -4.41 15.11 -1.58
C LYS A 126 -4.85 14.40 -0.31
N ILE A 127 -4.23 13.26 0.02
CA ILE A 127 -4.58 12.49 1.23
C ILE A 127 -4.26 13.30 2.48
N ALA A 128 -3.03 13.81 2.60
CA ALA A 128 -2.58 14.52 3.79
C ALA A 128 -3.46 15.75 4.09
N LEU A 129 -3.78 16.55 3.08
CA LEU A 129 -4.63 17.73 3.25
C LEU A 129 -6.08 17.39 3.62
N MET A 130 -6.64 16.30 3.08
CA MET A 130 -8.03 15.91 3.38
C MET A 130 -8.23 15.46 4.82
N VAL A 131 -7.21 14.92 5.47
CA VAL A 131 -7.31 14.44 6.86
C VAL A 131 -6.58 15.33 7.86
N ALA A 132 -5.90 16.38 7.40
CA ALA A 132 -5.17 17.29 8.28
C ALA A 132 -6.07 17.83 9.42
N PRO A 133 -5.56 17.98 10.65
CA PRO A 133 -4.17 17.78 11.08
C PRO A 133 -3.82 16.32 11.47
N ARG A 134 -4.74 15.35 11.25
CA ARG A 134 -4.56 13.95 11.63
C ARG A 134 -3.36 13.33 10.92
N PRO A 135 -2.55 12.49 11.59
CA PRO A 135 -1.34 11.91 11.02
C PRO A 135 -1.65 10.95 9.88
N VAL A 136 -0.71 10.88 8.93
CA VAL A 136 -0.76 10.01 7.76
C VAL A 136 0.58 9.30 7.63
N PHE A 137 0.58 7.97 7.67
CA PHE A 137 1.78 7.16 7.51
C PHE A 137 1.86 6.63 6.08
N TYR A 138 2.82 7.16 5.34
CA TYR A 138 3.14 6.72 4.00
C TYR A 138 4.16 5.59 4.04
N ARG A 139 3.76 4.40 3.63
CA ARG A 139 4.69 3.29 3.44
C ARG A 139 5.33 3.43 2.06
N SER A 140 6.66 3.50 2.02
CA SER A 140 7.41 3.45 0.76
C SER A 140 7.11 2.16 0.00
N LEU A 141 7.34 2.15 -1.30
CA LEU A 141 6.94 1.08 -2.22
C LEU A 141 7.56 -0.27 -1.85
N ASP A 142 6.74 -1.28 -1.63
CA ASP A 142 7.15 -2.65 -1.36
C ASP A 142 6.75 -3.54 -2.55
N LEU A 143 7.56 -3.49 -3.59
CA LEU A 143 7.30 -4.17 -4.86
C LEU A 143 7.89 -5.57 -4.85
N ARG A 144 7.11 -6.55 -5.29
CA ARG A 144 7.56 -7.94 -5.41
C ARG A 144 7.73 -8.31 -6.89
N SER A 145 8.73 -9.09 -7.21
CA SER A 145 9.05 -9.46 -8.58
C SER A 145 7.88 -10.10 -9.34
N HIS A 146 7.02 -10.87 -8.68
CA HIS A 146 5.88 -11.54 -9.31
C HIS A 146 4.66 -10.64 -9.56
N GLU A 147 4.59 -9.45 -8.97
CA GLU A 147 3.47 -8.52 -9.15
C GLU A 147 3.52 -7.80 -10.52
N PHE A 148 4.66 -7.86 -11.19
CA PHE A 148 4.88 -7.21 -12.47
C PHE A 148 5.40 -8.21 -13.52
N PRO A 149 4.52 -9.04 -14.10
CA PRO A 149 4.92 -10.09 -15.05
C PRO A 149 5.54 -9.57 -16.35
N SER A 150 5.40 -8.28 -16.63
CA SER A 150 5.97 -7.61 -17.80
C SER A 150 7.35 -7.00 -17.54
N LEU A 151 8.01 -7.35 -16.45
CA LEU A 151 9.41 -6.99 -16.28
C LEU A 151 10.22 -7.63 -17.41
N ASP A 152 10.66 -6.80 -18.35
CA ASP A 152 11.69 -7.15 -19.31
C ASP A 152 12.81 -7.87 -18.56
N HIS A 153 13.25 -9.03 -19.07
CA HIS A 153 14.18 -9.96 -18.45
C HIS A 153 15.51 -9.37 -17.90
N ARG A 154 15.69 -8.06 -17.94
CA ARG A 154 16.86 -7.35 -17.42
C ARG A 154 16.92 -7.22 -15.90
N TRP A 155 15.78 -7.31 -15.19
CA TRP A 155 15.71 -7.17 -13.73
C TRP A 155 15.50 -8.49 -13.00
N SER A 156 15.11 -9.55 -13.72
CA SER A 156 15.11 -10.91 -13.20
C SER A 156 15.81 -11.81 -14.21
N GLN A 157 17.13 -11.78 -14.21
CA GLN A 157 17.89 -12.81 -14.96
C GLN A 157 17.55 -14.21 -14.49
N GLU A 158 17.02 -14.32 -13.26
CA GLU A 158 16.46 -15.57 -12.72
C GLU A 158 15.13 -15.27 -12.03
N LYS A 159 14.11 -16.07 -12.34
CA LYS A 159 12.83 -16.03 -11.64
C LYS A 159 13.07 -16.33 -10.16
N GLU A 160 12.79 -15.39 -9.29
CA GLU A 160 12.92 -15.61 -7.86
C GLU A 160 12.12 -16.85 -7.43
N VAL A 161 12.78 -17.77 -6.75
CA VAL A 161 12.15 -19.00 -6.25
C VAL A 161 11.08 -18.66 -5.20
N ASN A 162 11.37 -17.67 -4.37
CA ASN A 162 10.44 -17.17 -3.35
C ASN A 162 10.40 -15.64 -3.32
N PRO A 163 9.52 -15.00 -4.10
CA PRO A 163 9.39 -13.54 -4.15
C PRO A 163 8.98 -12.89 -2.81
N ILE A 164 8.45 -13.68 -1.88
CA ILE A 164 8.05 -13.17 -0.55
C ILE A 164 9.31 -12.84 0.28
N LEU A 165 10.34 -13.69 0.15
CA LEU A 165 11.62 -13.51 0.85
C LEU A 165 12.70 -12.87 -0.03
N GLY A 166 12.36 -12.58 -1.28
CA GLY A 166 13.29 -12.09 -2.30
C GLY A 166 13.60 -10.58 -2.19
N MET A 167 13.88 -10.00 -3.34
CA MET A 167 14.26 -8.59 -3.48
C MET A 167 13.04 -7.68 -3.30
N ARG A 168 12.76 -7.26 -2.08
CA ARG A 168 11.66 -6.37 -1.70
C ARG A 168 12.01 -5.52 -0.48
N GLY A 169 11.19 -4.49 -0.22
CA GLY A 169 11.35 -3.61 0.93
C GLY A 169 12.69 -2.90 0.93
N THR A 170 13.28 -2.69 2.09
CA THR A 170 14.56 -1.96 2.26
C THR A 170 15.74 -2.59 1.52
N LEU A 171 15.76 -3.92 1.36
CA LEU A 171 16.81 -4.59 0.59
C LEU A 171 16.83 -4.11 -0.87
N SER A 172 15.66 -3.91 -1.49
CA SER A 172 15.59 -3.40 -2.85
C SER A 172 16.15 -1.97 -2.97
N TYR A 173 15.96 -1.14 -1.95
CA TYR A 173 16.52 0.21 -1.91
C TYR A 173 18.03 0.22 -1.72
N CYS A 174 18.56 -0.73 -0.93
CA CYS A 174 20.01 -0.91 -0.79
C CYS A 174 20.65 -1.36 -2.11
N HIS A 175 19.92 -2.15 -2.90
CA HIS A 175 20.41 -2.63 -4.21
C HIS A 175 20.29 -1.56 -5.30
N ASP A 176 19.15 -0.88 -5.40
CA ASP A 176 18.88 0.21 -6.34
C ASP A 176 18.04 1.31 -5.67
N PRO A 177 18.66 2.40 -5.20
CA PRO A 177 17.96 3.45 -4.47
C PRO A 177 17.18 4.43 -5.36
N ARG A 178 17.29 4.34 -6.70
CA ARG A 178 16.72 5.35 -7.62
C ARG A 178 15.23 5.59 -7.40
N LEU A 179 14.46 4.50 -7.26
CA LEU A 179 13.02 4.61 -7.04
C LEU A 179 12.71 5.21 -5.66
N PHE A 180 13.41 4.76 -4.63
CA PHE A 180 13.24 5.30 -3.28
C PHE A 180 13.61 6.79 -3.20
N ASN A 181 14.67 7.23 -3.89
CA ASN A 181 15.03 8.64 -3.97
C ASN A 181 13.91 9.50 -4.56
N ILE A 182 13.19 9.00 -5.57
CA ILE A 182 12.03 9.71 -6.14
C ILE A 182 10.90 9.85 -5.11
N GLU A 183 10.66 8.83 -4.29
CA GLU A 183 9.69 8.89 -3.19
C GLU A 183 10.11 9.90 -2.12
N LEU A 184 11.40 9.89 -1.72
CA LEU A 184 11.96 10.84 -0.78
C LEU A 184 11.85 12.29 -1.28
N ASP A 185 12.19 12.54 -2.55
CA ASP A 185 12.01 13.84 -3.21
C ASP A 185 10.56 14.32 -3.13
N ALA A 186 9.59 13.42 -3.33
CA ALA A 186 8.18 13.75 -3.23
C ALA A 186 7.79 14.16 -1.80
N VAL A 187 8.28 13.45 -0.79
CA VAL A 187 8.05 13.76 0.63
C VAL A 187 8.69 15.10 1.01
N VAL A 188 9.95 15.34 0.61
CA VAL A 188 10.64 16.62 0.83
C VAL A 188 9.88 17.78 0.19
N GLN A 189 9.40 17.60 -1.04
CA GLN A 189 8.59 18.61 -1.71
C GLN A 189 7.33 18.95 -0.91
N LEU A 190 6.67 17.95 -0.30
CA LEU A 190 5.48 18.15 0.52
C LEU A 190 5.81 18.85 1.83
N GLN A 191 6.90 18.50 2.51
CA GLN A 191 7.35 19.22 3.71
C GLN A 191 7.61 20.70 3.40
N ARG A 192 8.31 21.01 2.30
CA ARG A 192 8.55 22.39 1.86
C ARG A 192 7.26 23.16 1.53
N GLN A 193 6.18 22.47 1.22
CA GLN A 193 4.85 23.04 1.00
C GLN A 193 4.02 23.16 2.29
N GLY A 194 4.59 22.85 3.45
CA GLY A 194 3.92 22.94 4.75
C GLY A 194 3.01 21.76 5.10
N VAL A 195 3.17 20.60 4.42
CA VAL A 195 2.45 19.37 4.78
C VAL A 195 3.20 18.69 5.92
N ASN A 196 2.74 18.90 7.17
CA ASN A 196 3.45 18.49 8.38
C ASN A 196 2.85 17.24 9.06
N ASN A 197 1.77 16.70 8.51
CA ASN A 197 1.09 15.52 9.07
C ASN A 197 1.42 14.22 8.30
N LEU A 198 2.37 14.27 7.37
CA LEU A 198 2.84 13.11 6.62
C LEU A 198 4.08 12.52 7.29
N HIS A 199 4.10 11.22 7.52
CA HIS A 199 5.19 10.46 8.12
C HIS A 199 5.64 9.35 7.18
N LEU A 200 6.91 8.93 7.27
CA LEU A 200 7.50 7.88 6.45
C LEU A 200 7.48 6.55 7.20
N MET A 201 7.15 5.47 6.49
CA MET A 201 7.21 4.11 7.00
C MET A 201 7.98 3.22 6.02
N LEU A 202 9.00 2.52 6.50
CA LEU A 202 9.81 1.61 5.69
C LEU A 202 9.27 0.18 5.78
N PRO A 203 8.97 -0.48 4.64
CA PRO A 203 8.48 -1.85 4.61
C PRO A 203 9.61 -2.88 4.74
N PHE A 204 9.29 -4.03 5.27
CA PHE A 204 10.08 -5.26 5.24
C PHE A 204 11.56 -5.07 5.57
N VAL A 205 11.82 -4.34 6.65
CA VAL A 205 13.19 -4.05 7.13
C VAL A 205 13.77 -5.32 7.77
N ARG A 206 14.92 -5.79 7.28
CA ARG A 206 15.54 -7.03 7.74
C ARG A 206 16.64 -6.80 8.76
N THR A 207 17.41 -5.73 8.56
CA THR A 207 18.55 -5.43 9.43
C THR A 207 18.59 -3.96 9.82
N VAL A 208 19.32 -3.65 10.90
CA VAL A 208 19.51 -2.27 11.36
C VAL A 208 20.27 -1.46 10.32
N GLU A 209 21.22 -2.11 9.62
CA GLU A 209 22.03 -1.47 8.57
C GLU A 209 21.17 -1.06 7.37
N GLU A 210 20.20 -1.91 6.96
CA GLU A 210 19.24 -1.53 5.91
C GLU A 210 18.43 -0.29 6.30
N PHE A 211 17.97 -0.22 7.56
CA PHE A 211 17.30 0.96 8.08
C PHE A 211 18.18 2.19 8.07
N GLN A 212 19.43 2.07 8.58
CA GLN A 212 20.39 3.18 8.63
C GLN A 212 20.69 3.71 7.23
N PHE A 213 20.87 2.82 6.25
CA PHE A 213 21.08 3.20 4.86
C PHE A 213 19.88 4.00 4.31
N CYS A 214 18.65 3.52 4.49
CA CYS A 214 17.44 4.22 4.04
C CYS A 214 17.28 5.57 4.75
N ARG A 215 17.56 5.62 6.06
CA ARG A 215 17.50 6.86 6.84
C ARG A 215 18.55 7.88 6.38
N GLN A 216 19.74 7.42 6.03
CA GLN A 216 20.80 8.27 5.48
C GLN A 216 20.37 8.90 4.15
N LEU A 217 19.81 8.11 3.22
CA LEU A 217 19.24 8.63 1.97
C LEU A 217 18.15 9.68 2.22
N ALA A 218 17.30 9.47 3.22
CA ALA A 218 16.26 10.42 3.58
C ALA A 218 16.83 11.75 4.11
N VAL A 219 17.91 11.69 4.91
CA VAL A 219 18.64 12.89 5.37
C VAL A 219 19.29 13.61 4.20
N GLU A 220 19.95 12.89 3.31
CA GLU A 220 20.61 13.44 2.11
C GLU A 220 19.60 14.10 1.15
N ALA A 221 18.41 13.54 1.01
CA ALA A 221 17.31 14.15 0.25
C ALA A 221 16.80 15.44 0.90
N GLY A 222 17.06 15.66 2.20
CA GLY A 222 16.66 16.85 2.95
C GLY A 222 15.37 16.68 3.74
N ILE A 223 15.01 15.46 4.15
CA ILE A 223 13.87 15.23 5.07
C ILE A 223 14.23 15.78 6.45
N ASP A 224 13.35 16.62 6.97
CA ASP A 224 13.42 17.13 8.34
C ASP A 224 12.65 16.19 9.29
N PHE A 225 13.39 15.41 10.05
CA PHE A 225 12.88 14.47 11.05
C PHE A 225 12.41 15.12 12.36
N THR A 226 12.51 16.44 12.50
CA THR A 226 11.92 17.14 13.65
C THR A 226 10.39 17.22 13.54
N HIS A 227 9.87 17.21 12.31
CA HIS A 227 8.45 17.29 12.01
C HIS A 227 7.88 16.01 11.39
N LEU A 228 8.73 15.17 10.81
CA LEU A 228 8.35 13.91 10.19
C LEU A 228 8.91 12.73 11.00
N GLN A 229 8.07 11.76 11.31
CA GLN A 229 8.52 10.53 11.95
C GLN A 229 8.93 9.49 10.90
N CYS A 230 9.97 8.71 11.22
CA CYS A 230 10.40 7.55 10.46
C CYS A 230 10.06 6.28 11.23
N TRP A 231 9.11 5.53 10.69
CA TRP A 231 8.65 4.25 11.24
C TRP A 231 9.17 3.09 10.40
N ILE A 232 9.17 1.90 10.98
CA ILE A 232 9.45 0.64 10.28
C ILE A 232 8.26 -0.31 10.41
N MET A 233 8.10 -1.21 9.42
CA MET A 233 7.18 -2.33 9.58
C MET A 233 7.91 -3.53 10.20
N ALA A 234 7.39 -4.02 11.32
CA ALA A 234 7.81 -5.30 11.89
C ALA A 234 7.13 -6.42 11.11
N GLU A 235 7.78 -6.87 10.07
CA GLU A 235 7.35 -7.94 9.16
C GLU A 235 8.33 -9.12 9.18
N VAL A 236 9.55 -8.87 9.66
CA VAL A 236 10.63 -9.85 9.79
C VAL A 236 10.95 -10.03 11.27
N LEU A 237 11.29 -11.25 11.67
CA LEU A 237 11.57 -11.60 13.07
C LEU A 237 12.70 -10.79 13.70
N SER A 238 13.71 -10.41 12.91
CA SER A 238 14.85 -9.60 13.37
C SER A 238 14.41 -8.31 14.05
N VAL A 239 13.33 -7.66 13.58
CA VAL A 239 12.82 -6.43 14.20
C VAL A 239 12.38 -6.66 15.65
N LEU A 240 11.79 -7.84 15.94
CA LEU A 240 11.32 -8.16 17.29
C LEU A 240 12.50 -8.36 18.27
N PHE A 241 13.62 -8.89 17.80
CA PHE A 241 14.79 -9.17 18.62
C PHE A 241 15.75 -7.98 18.73
N LEU A 242 15.82 -7.14 17.69
CA LEU A 242 16.74 -6.01 17.58
C LEU A 242 16.04 -4.65 17.78
N LEU A 243 14.87 -4.65 18.44
CA LEU A 243 14.11 -3.41 18.63
C LEU A 243 14.91 -2.31 19.35
N PRO A 244 15.69 -2.58 20.40
CA PRO A 244 16.54 -1.56 21.03
C PRO A 244 17.55 -0.94 20.06
N GLU A 245 18.17 -1.74 19.20
CA GLU A 245 19.15 -1.30 18.19
C GLU A 245 18.48 -0.41 17.13
N TYR A 246 17.26 -0.77 16.69
CA TYR A 246 16.47 0.06 15.80
C TYR A 246 16.09 1.42 16.41
N VAL A 247 15.70 1.42 17.69
CA VAL A 247 15.41 2.66 18.42
C VAL A 247 16.67 3.52 18.52
N HIS A 248 17.81 2.91 18.84
CA HIS A 248 19.11 3.61 18.88
C HIS A 248 19.52 4.18 17.51
N ALA A 249 19.18 3.47 16.42
CA ALA A 249 19.40 3.93 15.04
C ALA A 249 18.45 5.07 14.62
N GLY A 250 17.42 5.38 15.42
CA GLY A 250 16.51 6.50 15.21
C GLY A 250 15.12 6.13 14.68
N VAL A 251 14.68 4.88 14.84
CA VAL A 251 13.30 4.48 14.62
C VAL A 251 12.39 5.14 15.66
N GLN A 252 11.34 5.81 15.20
CA GLN A 252 10.40 6.55 16.05
C GLN A 252 9.06 5.82 16.26
N GLY A 253 8.83 4.74 15.55
CA GLY A 253 7.65 3.91 15.72
C GLY A 253 7.73 2.63 14.90
N VAL A 254 6.87 1.67 15.27
CA VAL A 254 6.82 0.35 14.65
C VAL A 254 5.38 0.01 14.28
N ALA A 255 5.16 -0.36 13.02
CA ALA A 255 3.89 -0.91 12.56
C ALA A 255 4.01 -2.44 12.43
N ILE A 256 3.11 -3.18 13.01
CA ILE A 256 3.16 -4.65 12.99
C ILE A 256 2.48 -5.18 11.73
N GLY A 257 3.26 -5.77 10.82
CA GLY A 257 2.79 -6.43 9.60
C GLY A 257 2.36 -7.88 9.87
N MET A 258 1.21 -8.06 10.50
CA MET A 258 0.74 -9.36 11.01
C MET A 258 0.81 -10.51 10.00
N ASN A 259 0.52 -10.26 8.73
CA ASN A 259 0.50 -11.32 7.72
C ASN A 259 1.88 -11.92 7.49
N ASP A 260 2.89 -11.05 7.30
CA ASP A 260 4.26 -11.49 7.01
C ASP A 260 4.92 -12.02 8.30
N VAL A 261 4.71 -11.38 9.45
CA VAL A 261 5.19 -11.89 10.76
C VAL A 261 4.63 -13.28 11.04
N THR A 262 3.31 -13.49 10.90
CA THR A 262 2.68 -14.80 11.15
C THR A 262 3.26 -15.87 10.24
N GLN A 263 3.42 -15.57 8.95
CA GLN A 263 4.02 -16.49 7.98
C GLN A 263 5.43 -16.90 8.39
N LEU A 264 6.26 -15.94 8.79
CA LEU A 264 7.67 -16.20 9.13
C LEU A 264 7.83 -16.87 10.50
N VAL A 265 7.01 -16.50 11.48
CA VAL A 265 7.02 -17.11 12.83
C VAL A 265 6.59 -18.57 12.78
N LEU A 266 5.52 -18.86 12.04
CA LEU A 266 4.96 -20.20 11.95
C LEU A 266 5.59 -21.05 10.84
N GLY A 267 6.41 -20.46 9.96
CA GLY A 267 6.97 -21.15 8.79
C GLY A 267 5.90 -21.63 7.80
N ILE A 268 4.79 -20.90 7.69
CA ILE A 268 3.64 -21.26 6.85
C ILE A 268 3.55 -20.29 5.68
N ASP A 269 3.46 -20.84 4.45
CA ASP A 269 3.15 -20.01 3.28
C ASP A 269 1.66 -19.64 3.28
N ARG A 270 1.34 -18.35 3.45
CA ARG A 270 -0.04 -17.83 3.41
C ARG A 270 -0.72 -17.98 2.04
N GLY A 271 0.06 -18.22 0.99
CA GLY A 271 -0.44 -18.51 -0.35
C GLY A 271 -0.74 -19.99 -0.58
N HIS A 272 -0.33 -20.87 0.33
CA HIS A 272 -0.57 -22.29 0.23
C HIS A 272 -2.06 -22.59 0.46
N ARG A 273 -2.67 -23.27 -0.50
CA ARG A 273 -4.04 -23.77 -0.38
C ARG A 273 -3.98 -25.12 0.35
N SER A 274 -4.34 -25.16 1.60
CA SER A 274 -4.60 -26.38 2.35
C SER A 274 -5.93 -27.00 1.94
#